data_f54592e535a6b473fbfb9164c7361f98
#
_entry.id   f54592e535a6b473fbfb9164c7361f98
#
_cell.length_a   1.000
_cell.length_b   1.000
_cell.length_c   1.000
_cell.angle_alpha   90.00
_cell.angle_beta   90.00
_cell.angle_gamma   90.00
#
_symmetry.space_group_name_H-M   'P 1'
#
loop_
_entity.id
_entity.type
_entity.pdbx_description
1 polymer ?
#
loop_
_entity_poly.entity_id
_entity_poly.type
_entity_poly.pdbx_seq_one_letter_code
_entity_poly.pdbx_strand_id
1 'polypeptide(L)' 'MTGERYTIEIEPEVRLWLENLPAHHYVIAEQKVDRLAENATTLGEPYTRHLGGKLRELRFDLGGNAQRIAYWLAPDRR' A
#
# COMPACT_ATOMS: atom_id res chain seq x y z
N MET A 1 19.76 -2.03 15.80
CA MET A 1 18.72 -3.04 15.69
C MET A 1 17.77 -2.71 14.55
N THR A 2 17.43 -3.67 13.80
CA THR A 2 16.53 -3.45 12.69
C THR A 2 15.21 -4.15 12.95
N GLY A 3 14.13 -3.50 12.59
CA GLY A 3 12.85 -4.14 12.62
C GLY A 3 12.70 -5.13 11.48
N GLU A 4 11.64 -5.88 11.54
CA GLU A 4 11.31 -6.77 10.44
C GLU A 4 10.91 -5.97 9.22
N ARG A 5 11.29 -6.48 8.07
CA ARG A 5 10.89 -5.89 6.81
C ARG A 5 9.79 -6.74 6.18
N TYR A 6 8.91 -6.07 5.48
CA TYR A 6 7.82 -6.72 4.79
C TYR A 6 7.78 -6.26 3.34
N THR A 7 7.40 -7.17 2.47
CA THR A 7 7.10 -6.85 1.10
C THR A 7 5.59 -6.65 0.99
N ILE A 8 5.19 -5.56 0.35
CA ILE A 8 3.78 -5.30 0.10
C ILE A 8 3.41 -5.99 -1.19
N GLU A 9 2.43 -6.89 -1.11
CA GLU A 9 1.97 -7.64 -2.27
C GLU A 9 0.57 -7.19 -2.65
N ILE A 10 0.35 -7.03 -3.93
CA ILE A 10 -0.93 -6.58 -4.49
C ILE A 10 -1.31 -7.46 -5.66
N GLU A 11 -2.59 -7.45 -5.99
CA GLU A 11 -3.09 -8.18 -7.14
C GLU A 11 -2.52 -7.61 -8.45
N PRO A 12 -2.33 -8.45 -9.48
CA PRO A 12 -1.82 -7.96 -10.77
C PRO A 12 -2.66 -6.84 -11.37
N GLU A 13 -3.97 -6.87 -11.20
CA GLU A 13 -4.83 -5.81 -11.71
C GLU A 13 -4.55 -4.49 -11.03
N VAL A 14 -4.24 -4.51 -9.74
CA VAL A 14 -3.90 -3.30 -9.00
C VAL A 14 -2.58 -2.75 -9.51
N ARG A 15 -1.61 -3.62 -9.78
CA ARG A 15 -0.33 -3.19 -10.33
C ARG A 15 -0.52 -2.52 -11.68
N LEU A 16 -1.33 -3.11 -12.55
CA LEU A 16 -1.62 -2.52 -13.85
C LEU A 16 -2.28 -1.17 -13.71
N TRP A 17 -3.24 -1.06 -12.80
CA TRP A 17 -3.90 0.21 -12.55
C TRP A 17 -2.91 1.28 -12.12
N LEU A 18 -2.00 0.94 -11.21
CA LEU A 18 -0.97 1.88 -10.76
C LEU A 18 -0.08 2.33 -11.92
N GLU A 19 0.34 1.38 -12.76
CA GLU A 19 1.24 1.68 -13.87
C GLU A 19 0.59 2.57 -14.92
N ASN A 20 -0.72 2.60 -14.97
CA ASN A 20 -1.46 3.38 -15.96
C ASN A 20 -1.96 4.71 -15.41
N LEU A 21 -1.60 5.07 -14.19
CA LEU A 21 -1.97 6.36 -13.63
C LEU A 21 -1.21 7.48 -14.34
N PRO A 22 -1.83 8.68 -14.45
CA PRO A 22 -1.06 9.85 -14.87
C PRO A 22 0.16 10.04 -13.96
N ALA A 23 1.24 10.58 -14.51
CA ALA A 23 2.52 10.66 -13.81
C ALA A 23 2.40 11.30 -12.43
N HIS A 24 1.66 12.40 -12.31
CA HIS A 24 1.54 13.09 -11.04
C HIS A 24 0.74 12.27 -10.01
N HIS A 25 -0.21 11.46 -10.45
CA HIS A 25 -0.94 10.55 -9.56
C HIS A 25 -0.08 9.37 -9.17
N TYR A 26 0.73 8.88 -10.10
CA TYR A 26 1.64 7.76 -9.83
C TYR A 26 2.61 8.11 -8.70
N VAL A 27 3.17 9.32 -8.74
CA VAL A 27 4.10 9.77 -7.70
C VAL A 27 3.42 9.78 -6.34
N ILE A 28 2.19 10.27 -6.26
CA ILE A 28 1.45 10.30 -5.01
C ILE A 28 1.20 8.88 -4.50
N ALA A 29 0.74 8.00 -5.38
CA ALA A 29 0.47 6.62 -5.01
C ALA A 29 1.74 5.92 -4.54
N GLU A 30 2.85 6.13 -5.23
CA GLU A 30 4.13 5.55 -4.87
C GLU A 30 4.57 6.00 -3.48
N GLN A 31 4.38 7.27 -3.16
CA GLN A 31 4.72 7.79 -1.83
C GLN A 31 3.90 7.11 -0.75
N LYS A 32 2.61 6.84 -1.02
CA LYS A 32 1.76 6.17 -0.05
C LYS A 32 2.18 4.73 0.17
N VAL A 33 2.54 4.04 -0.90
CA VAL A 33 3.03 2.66 -0.81
C VAL A 33 4.37 2.61 -0.08
N ASP A 34 5.27 3.55 -0.36
CA ASP A 34 6.57 3.61 0.31
C ASP A 34 6.39 3.86 1.80
N ARG A 35 5.49 4.75 2.18
CA ARG A 35 5.20 5.02 3.58
C ARG A 35 4.68 3.76 4.26
N LEU A 36 3.81 3.04 3.58
CA LEU A 36 3.29 1.78 4.10
C LEU A 36 4.41 0.77 4.29
N ALA A 37 5.33 0.66 3.33
CA ALA A 37 6.44 -0.28 3.43
C ALA A 37 7.33 0.02 4.64
N GLU A 38 7.54 1.29 4.94
CA GLU A 38 8.36 1.71 6.06
C GLU A 38 7.66 1.49 7.41
N ASN A 39 6.33 1.49 7.41
CA ASN A 39 5.55 1.41 8.64
C ASN A 39 4.53 0.28 8.60
N ALA A 40 4.91 -0.85 8.01
CA ALA A 40 3.96 -1.91 7.65
C ALA A 40 3.10 -2.39 8.80
N THR A 41 3.66 -2.46 10.00
CA THR A 41 2.93 -2.99 11.15
C THR A 41 2.39 -1.91 12.08
N THR A 42 2.75 -0.65 11.85
CA THR A 42 2.34 0.45 12.74
C THR A 42 1.42 1.46 12.09
N LEU A 43 1.38 1.52 10.76
CA LEU A 43 0.49 2.46 10.07
C LEU A 43 -0.94 1.95 10.18
N GLY A 44 -1.78 2.70 10.88
CA GLY A 44 -3.15 2.31 11.12
C GLY A 44 -4.14 3.26 10.47
N GLU A 45 -5.38 3.22 10.95
CA GLU A 45 -6.41 4.10 10.45
C GLU A 45 -6.05 5.55 10.69
N PRO A 46 -6.46 6.45 9.79
CA PRO A 46 -7.33 6.22 8.64
C PRO A 46 -6.61 5.73 7.38
N TYR A 47 -5.29 5.53 7.44
CA TYR A 47 -4.50 5.24 6.24
C TYR A 47 -4.60 3.79 5.80
N THR A 48 -4.76 2.88 6.75
CA THR A 48 -4.90 1.46 6.45
C THR A 48 -6.04 0.88 7.28
N ARG A 49 -6.59 -0.22 6.79
CA ARG A 49 -7.65 -0.92 7.48
C ARG A 49 -7.48 -2.41 7.30
N HIS A 50 -7.68 -3.17 8.38
CA HIS A 50 -7.64 -4.61 8.33
C HIS A 50 -8.99 -5.13 7.83
N LEU A 51 -8.94 -5.94 6.77
CA LEU A 51 -10.16 -6.46 6.16
C LEU A 51 -10.51 -7.88 6.63
N GLY A 52 -9.50 -8.62 7.10
CA GLY A 52 -9.71 -9.98 7.58
C GLY A 52 -8.52 -10.84 7.19
N GLY A 53 -8.14 -11.78 8.06
CA GLY A 53 -7.00 -12.64 7.82
C GLY A 53 -5.75 -11.82 7.52
N LYS A 54 -5.14 -12.07 6.38
CA LYS A 54 -3.95 -11.33 5.94
C LYS A 54 -4.28 -10.11 5.12
N LEU A 55 -5.54 -9.93 4.73
CA LEU A 55 -5.92 -8.88 3.79
C LEU A 55 -6.09 -7.55 4.50
N ARG A 56 -5.48 -6.52 3.93
CA ARG A 56 -5.56 -5.15 4.41
C ARG A 56 -5.89 -4.21 3.27
N GLU A 57 -6.24 -2.99 3.60
CA GLU A 57 -6.61 -1.98 2.62
C GLU A 57 -5.83 -0.72 2.89
N LEU A 58 -5.17 -0.19 1.85
CA LEU A 58 -4.50 1.10 1.90
C LEU A 58 -5.47 2.15 1.33
N ARG A 59 -5.63 3.24 2.04
CA ARG A 59 -6.60 4.28 1.70
C ARG A 59 -5.90 5.61 1.49
N PHE A 60 -6.18 6.26 0.38
CA PHE A 60 -5.60 7.57 0.08
C PHE A 60 -6.43 8.26 -0.99
N ASP A 61 -6.13 9.55 -1.23
CA ASP A 61 -6.87 10.34 -2.22
C ASP A 61 -5.99 10.63 -3.43
N LEU A 62 -6.61 10.58 -4.60
CA LEU A 62 -5.98 11.03 -5.84
C LEU A 62 -6.95 11.99 -6.53
N GLY A 63 -6.48 13.24 -6.73
CA GLY A 63 -7.29 14.23 -7.41
C GLY A 63 -8.65 14.47 -6.78
N GLY A 64 -8.72 14.36 -5.46
CA GLY A 64 -9.98 14.53 -4.74
C GLY A 64 -10.86 13.30 -4.68
N ASN A 65 -10.41 12.20 -5.26
CA ASN A 65 -11.17 10.94 -5.24
C ASN A 65 -10.51 9.94 -4.31
N ALA A 66 -11.30 9.33 -3.44
CA ALA A 66 -10.80 8.33 -2.51
C ALA A 66 -10.44 7.05 -3.25
N GLN A 67 -9.27 6.51 -2.94
CA GLN A 67 -8.79 5.27 -3.52
C GLN A 67 -8.57 4.24 -2.43
N ARG A 68 -8.76 2.97 -2.78
CA ARG A 68 -8.56 1.85 -1.86
C ARG A 68 -7.81 0.76 -2.60
N ILE A 69 -6.73 0.30 -2.01
CA ILE A 69 -5.92 -0.76 -2.59
C ILE A 69 -5.83 -1.90 -1.59
N ALA A 70 -6.33 -3.06 -1.98
CA ALA A 70 -6.16 -4.25 -1.17
C ALA A 70 -4.73 -4.76 -1.31
N TYR A 71 -4.14 -5.13 -0.20
CA TYR A 71 -2.78 -5.65 -0.17
C TYR A 71 -2.61 -6.63 0.98
N TRP A 72 -1.50 -7.36 0.95
CA TRP A 72 -1.10 -8.17 2.10
C TRP A 72 0.40 -8.05 2.27
N LEU A 73 0.87 -8.40 3.46
CA LEU A 73 2.28 -8.28 3.81
C LEU A 73 2.92 -9.66 3.82
N ALA A 74 4.05 -9.76 3.16
CA ALA A 74 4.86 -10.98 3.20
C ALA A 74 6.19 -10.62 3.85
N PRO A 75 6.71 -11.44 4.78
CA PRO A 75 8.01 -11.17 5.38
C PRO A 75 9.09 -11.16 4.31
N ASP A 76 9.97 -10.18 4.38
CA ASP A 76 11.10 -10.09 3.47
C ASP A 76 12.21 -10.94 4.05
N ARG A 77 12.42 -12.10 3.46
CA ARG A 77 13.41 -13.06 3.95
C ARG A 77 14.71 -12.91 3.18
N ARG A 78 15.74 -12.79 3.93
CA ARG A 78 17.07 -12.61 3.38
C ARG A 78 18.01 -13.63 3.97
#